data_5c1444d2432cf7cedbbecfab2bd2c4c2
#
_entry.id   5c1444d2432cf7cedbbecfab2bd2c4c2
#
_cell.length_a   1.000
_cell.length_b   1.000
_cell.length_c   1.000
_cell.angle_alpha   90.00
_cell.angle_beta   90.00
_cell.angle_gamma   90.00
#
_symmetry.space_group_name_H-M   'P 1'
#
loop_
_entity.id
_entity.type
_entity.pdbx_description
1 polymer ?
#
loop_
_entity_poly.entity_id
_entity_poly.type
_entity_poly.pdbx_seq_one_letter_code
_entity_poly.pdbx_strand_id
1 'polypeptide(L)'
;MGLAESFYLLLLVLCGGVATFPLTERTAAAAPGCATCDSLALEIQSSAAELRDAQLCEYFSFCDGDQGSLLTHDFNLPQIRSQDRCTKISFHKETCLKAIAKGLHKYNPFLLLVETSIVRSSEQIIWMRSSTQRLAELIMHQLNVEFGISTVSESEVESSALGLVTTTEWNRQVNAHVILRDFVRFMEKSARALRFMSL
;
A
#
# COMPACT_ATOMS: atom_id res chain seq x y z
N MET A 1 -74.20 -8.94 -0.62
CA MET A 1 -72.85 -8.51 -0.26
C MET A 1 -72.25 -9.62 0.58
N GLY A 2 -71.32 -10.42 0.08
CA GLY A 2 -70.75 -11.45 0.92
C GLY A 2 -69.99 -12.57 0.20
N LEU A 3 -70.00 -12.71 -1.09
CA LEU A 3 -69.35 -13.81 -1.81
C LEU A 3 -68.04 -13.42 -2.52
N ALA A 4 -67.74 -12.13 -2.68
CA ALA A 4 -66.54 -11.68 -3.33
C ALA A 4 -65.31 -11.57 -2.39
N GLU A 5 -65.50 -11.36 -1.09
CA GLU A 5 -64.40 -11.25 -0.14
C GLU A 5 -63.78 -12.57 0.27
N SER A 6 -64.58 -13.66 0.21
CA SER A 6 -64.12 -15.00 0.59
C SER A 6 -63.19 -15.61 -0.47
N PHE A 7 -63.29 -15.22 -1.74
CA PHE A 7 -62.44 -15.71 -2.82
C PHE A 7 -61.08 -15.06 -2.82
N TYR A 8 -60.95 -13.81 -2.34
CA TYR A 8 -59.69 -13.10 -2.28
C TYR A 8 -58.74 -13.63 -1.20
N LEU A 9 -59.31 -14.05 -0.08
CA LEU A 9 -58.54 -14.67 1.02
C LEU A 9 -58.01 -16.08 0.67
N LEU A 10 -58.74 -16.84 -0.15
CA LEU A 10 -58.32 -18.17 -0.59
C LEU A 10 -57.18 -18.11 -1.63
N LEU A 11 -57.12 -17.04 -2.45
CA LEU A 11 -56.05 -16.86 -3.44
C LEU A 11 -54.70 -16.42 -2.82
N LEU A 12 -54.73 -15.76 -1.67
CA LEU A 12 -53.49 -15.34 -0.96
C LEU A 12 -52.82 -16.50 -0.22
N VAL A 13 -53.52 -17.57 0.11
CA VAL A 13 -52.95 -18.74 0.81
C VAL A 13 -52.27 -19.70 -0.17
N LEU A 14 -52.61 -19.68 -1.45
CA LEU A 14 -52.02 -20.56 -2.46
C LEU A 14 -50.74 -20.00 -3.13
N CYS A 15 -50.45 -18.72 -2.95
CA CYS A 15 -49.17 -18.09 -3.46
C CYS A 15 -48.08 -18.00 -2.38
N GLY A 16 -48.30 -18.53 -1.18
CA GLY A 16 -47.27 -18.62 -0.14
C GLY A 16 -46.26 -19.73 -0.43
N GLY A 17 -45.61 -19.70 -1.59
CA GLY A 17 -44.41 -20.47 -1.83
C GLY A 17 -43.35 -20.02 -0.84
N VAL A 18 -43.08 -20.80 0.19
CA VAL A 18 -41.92 -20.66 1.06
C VAL A 18 -40.71 -20.87 0.16
N ALA A 19 -40.16 -19.75 -0.35
CA ALA A 19 -38.82 -19.77 -0.93
C ALA A 19 -37.86 -20.10 0.23
N THR A 20 -37.59 -21.36 0.43
CA THR A 20 -36.41 -21.79 1.18
C THR A 20 -35.21 -21.35 0.37
N PHE A 21 -34.71 -20.17 0.72
CA PHE A 21 -33.36 -19.78 0.29
C PHE A 21 -32.43 -20.87 0.83
N PRO A 22 -31.64 -21.54 -0.02
CA PRO A 22 -30.58 -22.38 0.49
C PRO A 22 -29.72 -21.44 1.36
N LEU A 23 -29.64 -21.73 2.64
CA LEU A 23 -28.54 -21.26 3.47
C LEU A 23 -27.31 -21.79 2.79
N THR A 24 -26.77 -20.96 1.89
CA THR A 24 -25.42 -21.17 1.39
C THR A 24 -24.58 -21.17 2.65
N GLU A 25 -24.17 -22.35 3.06
CA GLU A 25 -23.12 -22.53 4.04
C GLU A 25 -22.05 -21.52 3.62
N ARG A 26 -21.89 -20.51 4.45
CA ARG A 26 -20.75 -19.59 4.36
C ARG A 26 -19.56 -20.49 4.61
N THR A 27 -19.10 -21.15 3.55
CA THR A 27 -17.75 -21.69 3.52
C THR A 27 -16.92 -20.56 4.10
N ALA A 28 -16.31 -20.84 5.24
CA ALA A 28 -15.42 -19.91 5.91
C ALA A 28 -14.50 -19.40 4.80
N ALA A 29 -14.78 -18.17 4.34
CA ALA A 29 -13.98 -17.54 3.32
C ALA A 29 -12.58 -17.57 3.92
N ALA A 30 -11.72 -18.34 3.31
CA ALA A 30 -10.29 -18.30 3.62
C ALA A 30 -9.98 -16.83 3.81
N ALA A 31 -9.49 -16.48 5.01
CA ALA A 31 -9.23 -15.09 5.35
C ALA A 31 -8.58 -14.46 4.12
N PRO A 32 -9.10 -13.33 3.60
CA PRO A 32 -8.62 -12.81 2.35
C PRO A 32 -7.12 -12.57 2.53
N GLY A 33 -6.34 -13.56 2.09
CA GLY A 33 -4.92 -13.36 1.96
C GLY A 33 -4.77 -12.06 1.18
N CYS A 34 -3.67 -11.38 1.28
CA CYS A 34 -3.44 -10.06 0.68
C CYS A 34 -3.82 -9.98 -0.82
N ALA A 35 -5.02 -10.44 -1.18
CA ALA A 35 -5.53 -10.57 -2.55
C ALA A 35 -5.63 -9.22 -3.27
N THR A 36 -5.62 -8.12 -2.52
CA THR A 36 -5.62 -6.76 -3.06
C THR A 36 -4.30 -6.03 -2.81
N CYS A 37 -3.32 -6.68 -2.17
CA CYS A 37 -2.06 -6.02 -1.81
C CYS A 37 -1.18 -5.75 -3.01
N ASP A 38 -1.18 -6.62 -4.00
CA ASP A 38 -0.39 -6.44 -5.22
C ASP A 38 -0.93 -5.29 -6.08
N SER A 39 -2.26 -5.17 -6.23
CA SER A 39 -2.88 -4.05 -6.95
C SER A 39 -2.64 -2.73 -6.20
N LEU A 40 -2.86 -2.69 -4.90
CA LEU A 40 -2.60 -1.50 -4.09
C LEU A 40 -1.11 -1.09 -4.14
N ALA A 41 -0.20 -2.06 -4.08
CA ALA A 41 1.23 -1.78 -4.20
C ALA A 41 1.62 -1.19 -5.57
N LEU A 42 0.98 -1.66 -6.65
CA LEU A 42 1.17 -1.10 -7.99
C LEU A 42 0.62 0.32 -8.11
N GLU A 43 -0.55 0.60 -7.55
CA GLU A 43 -1.13 1.95 -7.54
C GLU A 43 -0.24 2.93 -6.78
N ILE A 44 0.26 2.54 -5.60
CA ILE A 44 1.21 3.34 -4.82
C ILE A 44 2.49 3.59 -5.63
N GLN A 45 3.03 2.55 -6.26
CA GLN A 45 4.25 2.65 -7.07
C GLN A 45 4.07 3.59 -8.26
N SER A 46 2.94 3.50 -8.97
CA SER A 46 2.62 4.38 -10.11
C SER A 46 2.49 5.83 -9.66
N SER A 47 1.71 6.08 -8.61
CA SER A 47 1.53 7.42 -8.04
C SER A 47 2.86 8.04 -7.56
N ALA A 48 3.71 7.24 -6.93
CA ALA A 48 5.03 7.70 -6.49
C ALA A 48 5.96 8.03 -7.68
N ALA A 49 5.90 7.25 -8.76
CA ALA A 49 6.66 7.51 -9.97
C ALA A 49 6.21 8.79 -10.68
N GLU A 50 4.91 9.00 -10.80
CA GLU A 50 4.34 10.24 -11.36
C GLU A 50 4.75 11.47 -10.55
N LEU A 51 4.67 11.39 -9.21
CA LEU A 51 5.11 12.49 -8.33
C LEU A 51 6.60 12.79 -8.46
N ARG A 52 7.44 11.75 -8.54
CA ARG A 52 8.88 11.89 -8.73
C ARG A 52 9.18 12.62 -10.05
N ASP A 53 8.53 12.21 -11.13
CA ASP A 53 8.79 12.73 -12.47
C ASP A 53 8.24 14.15 -12.62
N ALA A 54 7.05 14.42 -12.08
CA ALA A 54 6.48 15.76 -12.02
C ALA A 54 7.38 16.72 -11.24
N GLN A 55 7.85 16.33 -10.06
CA GLN A 55 8.76 17.14 -9.26
C GLN A 55 10.10 17.39 -9.96
N LEU A 56 10.65 16.38 -10.63
CA LEU A 56 11.90 16.51 -11.39
C LEU A 56 11.74 17.54 -12.52
N CYS A 57 10.64 17.48 -13.25
CA CYS A 57 10.35 18.40 -14.33
C CYS A 57 10.02 19.81 -13.83
N GLU A 58 9.08 19.95 -12.90
CA GLU A 58 8.57 21.25 -12.45
C GLU A 58 9.57 22.04 -11.62
N TYR A 59 10.32 21.38 -10.76
CA TYR A 59 11.22 22.05 -9.83
C TYR A 59 12.65 22.17 -10.35
N PHE A 60 13.16 21.11 -10.97
CA PHE A 60 14.54 21.06 -11.46
C PHE A 60 14.67 21.32 -12.96
N SER A 61 13.54 21.47 -13.68
CA SER A 61 13.51 21.67 -15.15
C SER A 61 14.08 20.50 -15.97
N PHE A 62 14.05 19.28 -15.39
CA PHE A 62 14.53 18.06 -16.03
C PHE A 62 13.34 17.17 -16.40
N CYS A 63 12.73 17.40 -17.57
CA CYS A 63 11.55 16.67 -18.00
C CYS A 63 11.86 15.36 -18.76
N ASP A 64 13.05 15.24 -19.34
CA ASP A 64 13.37 14.17 -20.31
C ASP A 64 14.55 13.28 -19.89
N GLY A 65 14.85 13.14 -18.63
CA GLY A 65 16.04 12.37 -18.32
C GLY A 65 16.21 11.84 -16.92
N ASP A 66 16.88 10.68 -16.83
CA ASP A 66 17.40 10.12 -15.58
C ASP A 66 18.60 10.96 -15.11
N GLN A 67 18.35 11.85 -14.16
CA GLN A 67 19.38 12.68 -13.53
C GLN A 67 20.02 11.98 -12.31
N GLY A 68 20.22 10.68 -12.41
CA GLY A 68 20.84 9.88 -11.35
C GLY A 68 22.17 10.40 -10.83
N SER A 69 22.84 11.27 -11.61
CA SER A 69 24.14 11.85 -11.27
C SER A 69 24.09 13.09 -10.38
N LEU A 70 22.97 13.82 -10.32
CA LEU A 70 22.88 15.07 -9.54
C LEU A 70 22.60 14.83 -8.05
N LEU A 71 22.14 13.64 -7.66
CA LEU A 71 21.62 13.39 -6.34
C LEU A 71 22.34 12.22 -5.67
N THR A 72 23.56 12.46 -5.25
CA THR A 72 24.42 11.48 -4.53
C THR A 72 24.08 11.31 -3.06
N HIS A 73 22.94 11.88 -2.59
CA HIS A 73 22.54 11.73 -1.20
C HIS A 73 21.99 10.31 -0.95
N ASP A 74 22.60 9.60 -0.03
CA ASP A 74 22.14 8.32 0.47
C ASP A 74 21.62 8.50 1.90
N PHE A 75 20.31 8.39 2.07
CA PHE A 75 19.64 8.57 3.37
C PHE A 75 19.47 7.26 4.14
N ASN A 76 20.13 6.18 3.73
CA ASN A 76 19.92 4.85 4.31
C ASN A 76 18.42 4.45 4.38
N LEU A 77 17.68 4.79 3.31
CA LEU A 77 16.25 4.48 3.19
C LEU A 77 16.02 2.97 3.10
N PRO A 78 14.83 2.48 3.48
CA PRO A 78 14.50 1.06 3.38
C PRO A 78 14.65 0.54 1.96
N GLN A 79 15.27 -0.63 1.82
CA GLN A 79 15.45 -1.30 0.54
C GLN A 79 15.16 -2.79 0.69
N ILE A 80 14.53 -3.39 -0.32
CA ILE A 80 14.42 -4.84 -0.43
C ILE A 80 15.76 -5.39 -0.94
N ARG A 81 16.42 -6.20 -0.12
CA ARG A 81 17.74 -6.82 -0.39
C ARG A 81 17.60 -8.32 -0.63
N SER A 82 18.65 -8.97 -1.09
CA SER A 82 18.66 -10.42 -1.33
C SER A 82 18.37 -11.26 -0.08
N GLN A 83 18.83 -10.79 1.09
CA GLN A 83 18.58 -11.45 2.38
C GLN A 83 17.09 -11.46 2.78
N ASP A 84 16.28 -10.55 2.24
CA ASP A 84 14.83 -10.46 2.50
C ASP A 84 14.04 -11.54 1.76
N ARG A 85 14.70 -12.31 0.90
CA ARG A 85 14.13 -13.46 0.19
C ARG A 85 12.84 -13.16 -0.57
N CYS A 86 12.78 -11.97 -1.19
CA CYS A 86 11.66 -11.52 -2.01
C CYS A 86 11.81 -11.84 -3.51
N THR A 87 12.87 -12.54 -3.90
CA THR A 87 13.12 -12.88 -5.31
C THR A 87 12.65 -14.28 -5.65
N LYS A 88 12.21 -14.52 -6.90
CA LYS A 88 11.71 -15.81 -7.38
C LYS A 88 12.67 -17.00 -7.06
N ILE A 89 13.98 -16.75 -7.10
CA ILE A 89 15.00 -17.78 -6.91
C ILE A 89 15.16 -18.20 -5.44
N SER A 90 14.99 -17.27 -4.51
CA SER A 90 15.21 -17.50 -3.07
C SER A 90 14.00 -17.05 -2.24
N PHE A 91 12.80 -17.31 -2.73
CA PHE A 91 11.58 -16.79 -2.13
C PHE A 91 11.26 -17.46 -0.79
N HIS A 92 10.99 -16.63 0.23
CA HIS A 92 10.46 -17.08 1.52
C HIS A 92 9.39 -16.09 1.99
N LYS A 93 8.13 -16.52 1.93
CA LYS A 93 6.94 -15.66 2.11
C LYS A 93 6.98 -14.83 3.39
N GLU A 94 7.16 -15.48 4.53
CA GLU A 94 7.18 -14.80 5.83
C GLU A 94 8.28 -13.75 5.93
N THR A 95 9.51 -14.10 5.56
CA THR A 95 10.67 -13.19 5.63
C THR A 95 10.45 -11.98 4.70
N CYS A 96 9.93 -12.23 3.49
CA CYS A 96 9.65 -11.19 2.51
C CYS A 96 8.53 -10.24 2.99
N LEU A 97 7.41 -10.78 3.47
CA LEU A 97 6.31 -9.96 3.98
C LEU A 97 6.74 -9.10 5.18
N LYS A 98 7.55 -9.66 6.10
CA LYS A 98 8.13 -8.90 7.22
C LYS A 98 9.00 -7.74 6.72
N ALA A 99 9.87 -7.99 5.75
CA ALA A 99 10.74 -6.95 5.19
C ALA A 99 9.94 -5.85 4.50
N ILE A 100 8.89 -6.20 3.73
CA ILE A 100 8.00 -5.24 3.09
C ILE A 100 7.27 -4.41 4.14
N ALA A 101 6.60 -5.03 5.11
CA ALA A 101 5.86 -4.33 6.16
C ALA A 101 6.76 -3.38 6.95
N LYS A 102 7.93 -3.85 7.40
CA LYS A 102 8.92 -3.01 8.10
C LYS A 102 9.38 -1.83 7.25
N GLY A 103 9.60 -2.05 5.96
CA GLY A 103 10.01 -1.00 5.03
C GLY A 103 8.93 0.05 4.84
N LEU A 104 7.66 -0.36 4.66
CA LEU A 104 6.52 0.55 4.51
C LEU A 104 6.34 1.43 5.76
N HIS A 105 6.40 0.85 6.96
CA HIS A 105 6.36 1.62 8.21
C HIS A 105 7.50 2.63 8.30
N LYS A 106 8.72 2.22 7.96
CA LYS A 106 9.89 3.11 7.98
C LYS A 106 9.80 4.25 6.95
N TYR A 107 9.08 4.06 5.83
CA TYR A 107 8.88 5.13 4.85
C TYR A 107 7.87 6.19 5.30
N ASN A 108 6.95 5.89 6.22
CA ASN A 108 5.89 6.82 6.62
C ASN A 108 6.39 8.22 7.05
N PRO A 109 7.38 8.37 7.95
CA PRO A 109 7.93 9.69 8.31
C PRO A 109 8.65 10.38 7.16
N PHE A 110 9.28 9.64 6.24
CA PHE A 110 9.91 10.24 5.05
C PHE A 110 8.87 10.76 4.06
N LEU A 111 7.74 10.04 3.88
CA LEU A 111 6.63 10.50 3.05
C LEU A 111 5.95 11.74 3.65
N LEU A 112 5.93 11.89 4.97
CA LEU A 112 5.49 13.12 5.62
C LEU A 112 6.42 14.31 5.29
N LEU A 113 7.74 14.10 5.21
CA LEU A 113 8.67 15.13 4.73
C LEU A 113 8.40 15.51 3.27
N VAL A 114 8.08 14.55 2.42
CA VAL A 114 7.69 14.81 1.02
C VAL A 114 6.42 15.66 0.98
N GLU A 115 5.40 15.30 1.79
CA GLU A 115 4.12 16.01 1.90
C GLU A 115 4.32 17.49 2.28
N THR A 116 5.20 17.74 3.24
CA THR A 116 5.50 19.12 3.68
C THR A 116 6.39 19.90 2.69
N SER A 117 7.05 19.21 1.78
CA SER A 117 7.97 19.82 0.80
C SER A 117 7.29 20.14 -0.53
N ILE A 118 6.30 19.35 -0.97
CA ILE A 118 5.66 19.48 -2.28
C ILE A 118 4.19 19.90 -2.10
N VAL A 119 3.94 21.19 -2.05
CA VAL A 119 2.59 21.73 -1.76
C VAL A 119 1.58 21.49 -2.88
N ARG A 120 2.01 21.52 -4.16
CA ARG A 120 1.09 21.42 -5.32
C ARG A 120 0.39 20.07 -5.45
N SER A 121 1.02 18.99 -5.01
CA SER A 121 0.51 17.62 -5.12
C SER A 121 0.13 17.05 -3.76
N SER A 122 -0.28 17.88 -2.81
CA SER A 122 -0.53 17.47 -1.42
C SER A 122 -1.57 16.35 -1.31
N GLU A 123 -2.67 16.40 -2.05
CA GLU A 123 -3.72 15.37 -2.02
C GLU A 123 -3.21 14.01 -2.49
N GLN A 124 -2.44 13.99 -3.58
CA GLN A 124 -1.83 12.76 -4.10
C GLN A 124 -0.82 12.16 -3.10
N ILE A 125 -0.04 13.02 -2.44
CA ILE A 125 0.95 12.59 -1.44
C ILE A 125 0.25 12.06 -0.18
N ILE A 126 -0.81 12.73 0.30
CA ILE A 126 -1.62 12.28 1.44
C ILE A 126 -2.24 10.92 1.12
N TRP A 127 -2.82 10.76 -0.07
CA TRP A 127 -3.36 9.47 -0.52
C TRP A 127 -2.27 8.39 -0.55
N MET A 128 -1.13 8.69 -1.15
CA MET A 128 0.00 7.75 -1.25
C MET A 128 0.50 7.32 0.13
N ARG A 129 0.66 8.27 1.06
CA ARG A 129 1.10 7.99 2.44
C ARG A 129 0.07 7.14 3.20
N SER A 130 -1.22 7.49 3.14
CA SER A 130 -2.28 6.73 3.79
C SER A 130 -2.45 5.32 3.19
N SER A 131 -2.32 5.19 1.87
CA SER A 131 -2.34 3.90 1.17
C SER A 131 -1.13 3.04 1.51
N THR A 132 0.05 3.64 1.70
CA THR A 132 1.26 2.95 2.17
C THR A 132 1.08 2.38 3.57
N GLN A 133 0.49 3.15 4.48
CA GLN A 133 0.16 2.68 5.83
C GLN A 133 -0.86 1.54 5.78
N ARG A 134 -1.93 1.70 5.00
CA ARG A 134 -2.94 0.65 4.82
C ARG A 134 -2.33 -0.65 4.27
N LEU A 135 -1.44 -0.56 3.29
CA LEU A 135 -0.75 -1.74 2.75
C LEU A 135 0.09 -2.43 3.83
N ALA A 136 0.80 -1.67 4.65
CA ALA A 136 1.56 -2.22 5.78
C ALA A 136 0.66 -2.97 6.77
N GLU A 137 -0.49 -2.39 7.13
CA GLU A 137 -1.47 -3.00 8.04
C GLU A 137 -2.06 -4.29 7.46
N LEU A 138 -2.41 -4.31 6.17
CA LEU A 138 -2.90 -5.52 5.49
C LEU A 138 -1.87 -6.64 5.51
N ILE A 139 -0.60 -6.34 5.23
CA ILE A 139 0.49 -7.30 5.28
C ILE A 139 0.72 -7.79 6.71
N MET A 140 0.69 -6.91 7.71
CA MET A 140 0.82 -7.28 9.12
C MET A 140 -0.33 -8.17 9.59
N HIS A 141 -1.56 -7.85 9.18
CA HIS A 141 -2.72 -8.69 9.46
C HIS A 141 -2.53 -10.11 8.87
N GLN A 142 -2.07 -10.21 7.63
CA GLN A 142 -1.78 -11.51 7.01
C GLN A 142 -0.68 -12.27 7.76
N LEU A 143 0.41 -11.60 8.15
CA LEU A 143 1.47 -12.20 8.95
C LEU A 143 0.96 -12.73 10.30
N ASN A 144 0.07 -12.01 10.97
CA ASN A 144 -0.51 -12.42 12.23
C ASN A 144 -1.38 -13.67 12.04
N VAL A 145 -2.27 -13.68 11.05
CA VAL A 145 -3.19 -14.80 10.78
C VAL A 145 -2.43 -16.06 10.35
N GLU A 146 -1.40 -15.91 9.48
CA GLU A 146 -0.72 -17.05 8.87
C GLU A 146 0.45 -17.59 9.73
N PHE A 147 1.16 -16.71 10.45
CA PHE A 147 2.39 -17.05 11.19
C PHE A 147 2.36 -16.68 12.68
N GLY A 148 1.25 -16.15 13.21
CA GLY A 148 1.12 -15.76 14.61
C GLY A 148 2.02 -14.58 15.05
N ILE A 149 2.40 -13.72 14.11
CA ILE A 149 3.36 -12.63 14.36
C ILE A 149 2.62 -11.36 14.71
N SER A 150 2.77 -10.89 15.93
CA SER A 150 1.93 -9.86 16.50
C SER A 150 2.48 -8.43 16.45
N THR A 151 3.67 -8.09 16.06
CA THR A 151 4.08 -6.65 15.92
C THR A 151 5.47 -6.46 15.34
N VAL A 152 5.61 -5.45 14.49
CA VAL A 152 6.91 -4.79 14.21
C VAL A 152 7.04 -3.65 15.22
N SER A 153 8.09 -3.67 16.04
CA SER A 153 8.33 -2.62 17.03
C SER A 153 8.52 -1.25 16.35
N GLU A 154 7.71 -0.30 16.76
CA GLU A 154 7.62 1.05 16.19
C GLU A 154 8.78 1.98 16.62
N SER A 155 9.56 1.57 17.62
CA SER A 155 10.52 2.43 18.32
C SER A 155 11.79 2.82 17.54
N GLU A 156 12.07 2.17 16.40
CA GLU A 156 13.27 2.48 15.59
C GLU A 156 13.03 3.50 14.46
N VAL A 157 11.78 3.93 14.25
CA VAL A 157 11.37 4.63 13.01
C VAL A 157 11.58 6.13 13.09
N GLU A 158 11.44 6.71 14.27
CA GLU A 158 11.31 8.17 14.43
C GLU A 158 12.62 8.96 14.32
N SER A 159 13.75 8.35 14.68
CA SER A 159 15.03 9.07 14.73
C SER A 159 15.68 9.34 13.36
N SER A 160 15.35 8.55 12.34
CA SER A 160 16.01 8.64 11.03
C SER A 160 15.53 9.81 10.16
N ALA A 161 14.26 10.22 10.29
CA ALA A 161 13.70 11.32 9.51
C ALA A 161 14.06 12.70 10.07
N LEU A 162 14.31 12.81 11.38
CA LEU A 162 14.64 14.07 12.05
C LEU A 162 15.95 14.71 11.53
N GLY A 163 16.91 13.90 11.08
CA GLY A 163 18.16 14.39 10.50
C GLY A 163 18.02 15.03 9.11
N LEU A 164 16.86 14.89 8.46
CA LEU A 164 16.60 15.43 7.11
C LEU A 164 15.88 16.78 7.11
N VAL A 165 15.55 17.31 8.27
CA VAL A 165 14.95 18.64 8.39
C VAL A 165 16.00 19.69 7.99
N THR A 166 15.90 20.19 6.78
CA THR A 166 16.80 21.20 6.22
C THR A 166 16.12 22.55 6.17
N THR A 167 16.94 23.61 6.27
CA THR A 167 16.45 25.00 6.32
C THR A 167 16.25 25.63 4.95
N THR A 168 16.90 25.09 3.91
CA THR A 168 16.82 25.66 2.56
C THR A 168 15.78 24.95 1.70
N GLU A 169 15.04 25.70 0.89
CA GLU A 169 14.05 25.17 -0.04
C GLU A 169 14.69 24.17 -1.04
N TRP A 170 15.84 24.51 -1.58
CA TRP A 170 16.58 23.63 -2.48
C TRP A 170 16.83 22.25 -1.86
N ASN A 171 17.36 22.21 -0.65
CA ASN A 171 17.66 20.95 0.03
C ASN A 171 16.38 20.16 0.35
N ARG A 172 15.27 20.83 0.68
CA ARG A 172 13.98 20.17 0.90
C ARG A 172 13.50 19.45 -0.36
N GLN A 173 13.60 20.13 -1.52
CA GLN A 173 13.20 19.55 -2.80
C GLN A 173 14.12 18.41 -3.24
N VAL A 174 15.42 18.54 -3.04
CA VAL A 174 16.40 17.46 -3.30
C VAL A 174 16.07 16.25 -2.41
N ASN A 175 15.83 16.46 -1.12
CA ASN A 175 15.48 15.38 -0.19
C ASN A 175 14.18 14.70 -0.61
N ALA A 176 13.14 15.46 -0.94
CA ALA A 176 11.86 14.94 -1.40
C ALA A 176 12.04 14.07 -2.66
N HIS A 177 12.84 14.53 -3.62
CA HIS A 177 13.13 13.77 -4.83
C HIS A 177 13.86 12.43 -4.54
N VAL A 178 14.89 12.46 -3.69
CA VAL A 178 15.63 11.25 -3.31
C VAL A 178 14.73 10.26 -2.60
N ILE A 179 13.87 10.74 -1.67
CA ILE A 179 12.90 9.89 -0.99
C ILE A 179 11.94 9.25 -1.99
N LEU A 180 11.35 10.03 -2.90
CA LEU A 180 10.43 9.51 -3.92
C LEU A 180 11.13 8.50 -4.84
N ARG A 181 12.34 8.79 -5.31
CA ARG A 181 13.14 7.89 -6.16
C ARG A 181 13.35 6.53 -5.50
N ASP A 182 13.77 6.53 -4.26
CA ASP A 182 14.10 5.28 -3.54
C ASP A 182 12.83 4.56 -3.09
N PHE A 183 11.76 5.31 -2.77
CA PHE A 183 10.44 4.74 -2.48
C PHE A 183 9.85 4.03 -3.72
N VAL A 184 9.94 4.62 -4.91
CA VAL A 184 9.52 3.97 -6.16
C VAL A 184 10.25 2.64 -6.35
N ARG A 185 11.57 2.61 -6.15
CA ARG A 185 12.38 1.39 -6.26
C ARG A 185 11.99 0.32 -5.22
N PHE A 186 11.70 0.76 -4.01
CA PHE A 186 11.22 -0.10 -2.94
C PHE A 186 9.85 -0.69 -3.30
N MET A 187 8.90 0.14 -3.73
CA MET A 187 7.55 -0.28 -4.10
C MET A 187 7.54 -1.19 -5.33
N GLU A 188 8.41 -0.94 -6.31
CA GLU A 188 8.56 -1.80 -7.49
C GLU A 188 8.94 -3.25 -7.09
N LYS A 189 9.91 -3.40 -6.20
CA LYS A 189 10.32 -4.72 -5.70
C LYS A 189 9.22 -5.36 -4.83
N SER A 190 8.56 -4.56 -3.99
CA SER A 190 7.45 -5.00 -3.13
C SER A 190 6.26 -5.48 -3.95
N ALA A 191 5.83 -4.73 -4.96
CA ALA A 191 4.72 -5.09 -5.84
C ALA A 191 5.00 -6.39 -6.61
N ARG A 192 6.24 -6.55 -7.13
CA ARG A 192 6.64 -7.82 -7.79
C ARG A 192 6.57 -9.01 -6.84
N ALA A 193 7.04 -8.85 -5.60
CA ALA A 193 7.00 -9.92 -4.61
C ALA A 193 5.57 -10.26 -4.20
N LEU A 194 4.72 -9.26 -3.96
CA LEU A 194 3.31 -9.45 -3.61
C LEU A 194 2.52 -10.14 -4.73
N ARG A 195 2.74 -9.73 -5.99
CA ARG A 195 2.15 -10.41 -7.17
C ARG A 195 2.58 -11.87 -7.26
N PHE A 196 3.83 -12.17 -6.94
CA PHE A 196 4.31 -13.54 -6.95
C PHE A 196 3.65 -14.42 -5.88
N MET A 197 3.18 -13.80 -4.78
CA MET A 197 2.46 -14.49 -3.70
C MET A 197 0.97 -14.67 -3.97
N SER A 198 0.39 -13.87 -4.86
CA SER A 198 -1.04 -13.95 -5.23
C SER A 198 -1.33 -14.95 -6.36
N LEU A 199 -0.30 -15.49 -6.99
CA LEU A 199 -0.39 -16.55 -8.00
C LEU A 199 -0.28 -17.93 -7.36
#